data_bc6ec4fa4d8e026b5be3fd2502640184
#
_entry.id   bc6ec4fa4d8e026b5be3fd2502640184
#
_cell.length_a   1.000
_cell.length_b   1.000
_cell.length_c   1.000
_cell.angle_alpha   90.00
_cell.angle_beta   90.00
_cell.angle_gamma   90.00
#
_symmetry.space_group_name_H-M   'P 1'
#
loop_
_entity.id
_entity.type
_entity.pdbx_description
1 polymer ?
#
loop_
_entity_poly.entity_id
_entity_poly.type
_entity_poly.pdbx_seq_one_letter_code
_entity_poly.pdbx_strand_id
1 'polypeptide(L)'
;GVLHKIDWGRVIFDEAHHLRNKYTSGHKGALALQRDITWVVTGTPIQNRKSDFYALCAVMGLPASYYTAPQNLLPLARAFMLKRTKESVGLKLPELKIEKIEVEWDNQEEKSIAEDIHSMLQFSRVNKINIHNTIAALGISTLPLLVRARQSCVYPPLIANQFQQLVEAGILDGDDRIHEGLLGESKIRKVSEMICKNARNGHKKLVFCHYRGEIDIIAEKVTELGMTVLTFDGRIQQNQRHDVLNSDCDVLIVQIQTGCEGLNLQQFSEIYFVSPHWNPAVEDQAVARCHRMGQEKEVTVYRFNMVGFDENMATRTLDEYSTAVQEVKRGICSEIE
;
A
#
# COMPACT_ATOMS: atom_id res chain seq x y z
N GLY A 1 -30.68 3.05 -10.38
CA GLY A 1 -29.99 3.06 -11.68
C GLY A 1 -30.53 1.98 -12.61
N VAL A 2 -30.11 1.95 -13.87
CA VAL A 2 -30.59 0.99 -14.87
C VAL A 2 -30.38 -0.46 -14.42
N LEU A 3 -29.22 -0.77 -13.84
CA LEU A 3 -28.88 -2.12 -13.38
C LEU A 3 -29.83 -2.67 -12.29
N HIS A 4 -30.46 -1.80 -11.50
CA HIS A 4 -31.41 -2.18 -10.45
C HIS A 4 -32.84 -2.46 -10.96
N LYS A 5 -33.07 -2.31 -12.27
CA LYS A 5 -34.34 -2.60 -12.93
C LYS A 5 -34.33 -3.94 -13.67
N ILE A 6 -33.21 -4.65 -13.59
CA ILE A 6 -32.99 -5.92 -14.28
C ILE A 6 -32.99 -7.02 -13.25
N ASP A 7 -33.73 -8.08 -13.52
CA ASP A 7 -33.67 -9.34 -12.75
C ASP A 7 -32.52 -10.17 -13.29
N TRP A 8 -31.44 -10.24 -12.52
CA TRP A 8 -30.21 -10.93 -12.93
C TRP A 8 -30.26 -12.38 -12.49
N GLY A 9 -30.03 -13.32 -13.39
CA GLY A 9 -29.81 -14.72 -13.01
C GLY A 9 -28.54 -14.91 -12.18
N ARG A 10 -27.49 -14.10 -12.44
CA ARG A 10 -26.23 -14.12 -11.67
C ARG A 10 -25.56 -12.75 -11.70
N VAL A 11 -25.03 -12.34 -10.53
CA VAL A 11 -24.17 -11.16 -10.39
C VAL A 11 -22.84 -11.58 -9.80
N ILE A 12 -21.75 -11.20 -10.46
CA ILE A 12 -20.38 -11.46 -10.02
C ILE A 12 -19.76 -10.11 -9.66
N PHE A 13 -19.36 -9.96 -8.40
CA PHE A 13 -18.65 -8.77 -7.93
C PHE A 13 -17.16 -9.08 -7.92
N ASP A 14 -16.43 -8.52 -8.90
CA ASP A 14 -14.98 -8.56 -8.91
C ASP A 14 -14.39 -7.51 -7.98
N GLU A 15 -13.19 -7.76 -7.44
CA GLU A 15 -12.55 -6.97 -6.38
C GLU A 15 -13.54 -6.60 -5.26
N ALA A 16 -14.31 -7.60 -4.83
CA ALA A 16 -15.45 -7.43 -3.90
C ALA A 16 -15.04 -6.86 -2.54
N HIS A 17 -13.75 -6.81 -2.21
CA HIS A 17 -13.25 -6.13 -1.02
C HIS A 17 -13.62 -4.63 -0.98
N HIS A 18 -13.94 -4.00 -2.11
CA HIS A 18 -14.50 -2.64 -2.14
C HIS A 18 -15.89 -2.54 -1.49
N LEU A 19 -16.60 -3.66 -1.37
CA LEU A 19 -17.91 -3.73 -0.72
C LEU A 19 -17.85 -3.98 0.79
N ARG A 20 -16.66 -4.03 1.40
CA ARG A 20 -16.45 -4.34 2.84
C ARG A 20 -17.10 -3.37 3.82
N ASN A 21 -17.37 -2.13 3.40
CA ASN A 21 -17.98 -1.13 4.26
C ASN A 21 -19.49 -1.00 3.97
N LYS A 22 -20.30 -1.54 4.88
CA LYS A 22 -21.77 -1.57 4.80
C LYS A 22 -22.44 -0.18 4.72
N TYR A 23 -21.73 0.87 5.07
CA TYR A 23 -22.28 2.24 5.07
C TYR A 23 -22.10 2.94 3.73
N THR A 24 -21.28 2.43 2.82
CA THR A 24 -21.02 3.04 1.52
C THR A 24 -22.20 2.88 0.54
N SER A 25 -22.30 3.82 -0.40
CA SER A 25 -23.27 3.73 -1.49
C SER A 25 -23.05 2.50 -2.37
N GLY A 26 -21.79 2.11 -2.60
CA GLY A 26 -21.43 0.91 -3.34
C GLY A 26 -21.99 -0.37 -2.70
N HIS A 27 -21.80 -0.57 -1.39
CA HIS A 27 -22.33 -1.72 -0.68
C HIS A 27 -23.87 -1.75 -0.71
N LYS A 28 -24.51 -0.60 -0.42
CA LYS A 28 -25.98 -0.49 -0.49
C LYS A 28 -26.51 -0.75 -1.88
N GLY A 29 -25.84 -0.24 -2.91
CA GLY A 29 -26.16 -0.49 -4.31
C GLY A 29 -26.02 -1.98 -4.66
N ALA A 30 -24.97 -2.64 -4.21
CA ALA A 30 -24.79 -4.07 -4.41
C ALA A 30 -25.91 -4.90 -3.78
N LEU A 31 -26.33 -4.56 -2.55
CA LEU A 31 -27.47 -5.23 -1.88
C LEU A 31 -28.79 -5.05 -2.62
N ALA A 32 -28.99 -3.89 -3.26
CA ALA A 32 -30.24 -3.54 -3.92
C ALA A 32 -30.40 -4.15 -5.33
N LEU A 33 -29.39 -4.84 -5.87
CA LEU A 33 -29.51 -5.56 -7.13
C LEU A 33 -30.38 -6.81 -6.97
N GLN A 34 -31.37 -6.98 -7.84
CA GLN A 34 -32.22 -8.18 -7.90
C GLN A 34 -31.43 -9.28 -8.65
N ARG A 35 -31.25 -10.44 -7.99
CA ARG A 35 -30.46 -11.54 -8.53
C ARG A 35 -30.75 -12.88 -7.84
N ASP A 36 -30.62 -13.95 -8.61
CA ASP A 36 -30.78 -15.32 -8.07
C ASP A 36 -29.49 -15.82 -7.43
N ILE A 37 -28.34 -15.55 -8.06
CA ILE A 37 -27.04 -16.05 -7.64
C ILE A 37 -26.07 -14.89 -7.48
N THR A 38 -25.31 -14.90 -6.39
CA THR A 38 -24.25 -13.93 -6.11
C THR A 38 -22.90 -14.62 -5.95
N TRP A 39 -21.92 -14.15 -6.72
CA TRP A 39 -20.51 -14.49 -6.51
C TRP A 39 -19.73 -13.24 -6.12
N VAL A 40 -18.84 -13.41 -5.14
CA VAL A 40 -17.89 -12.37 -4.72
C VAL A 40 -16.49 -12.88 -5.00
N VAL A 41 -15.73 -12.15 -5.82
CA VAL A 41 -14.36 -12.49 -6.20
C VAL A 41 -13.44 -11.47 -5.56
N THR A 42 -12.50 -11.92 -4.76
CA THR A 42 -11.50 -11.06 -4.12
C THR A 42 -10.29 -11.87 -3.66
N GLY A 43 -9.10 -11.32 -3.82
CA GLY A 43 -7.88 -11.89 -3.24
C GLY A 43 -7.76 -11.65 -1.74
N THR A 44 -8.56 -10.75 -1.16
CA THR A 44 -8.45 -10.29 0.23
C THR A 44 -9.83 -10.12 0.86
N PRO A 45 -10.51 -11.22 1.26
CA PRO A 45 -11.85 -11.16 1.84
C PRO A 45 -11.87 -10.43 3.20
N ILE A 46 -10.72 -10.38 3.87
CA ILE A 46 -10.50 -9.58 5.09
C ILE A 46 -9.28 -8.71 4.85
N GLN A 47 -9.46 -7.40 4.93
CA GLN A 47 -8.35 -6.45 4.83
C GLN A 47 -7.94 -5.87 6.18
N ASN A 48 -8.91 -5.56 7.04
CA ASN A 48 -8.66 -4.92 8.31
C ASN A 48 -9.37 -5.62 9.48
N ARG A 49 -10.58 -6.12 9.28
CA ARG A 49 -11.45 -6.63 10.35
C ARG A 49 -12.26 -7.83 9.85
N LYS A 50 -12.64 -8.71 10.79
CA LYS A 50 -13.59 -9.79 10.50
C LYS A 50 -14.93 -9.26 9.95
N SER A 51 -15.33 -8.04 10.33
CA SER A 51 -16.52 -7.37 9.78
C SER A 51 -16.43 -7.10 8.27
N ASP A 52 -15.24 -7.07 7.68
CA ASP A 52 -15.07 -6.96 6.22
C ASP A 52 -15.66 -8.19 5.53
N PHE A 53 -15.35 -9.38 6.06
CA PHE A 53 -15.93 -10.64 5.60
C PHE A 53 -17.43 -10.71 5.81
N TYR A 54 -17.92 -10.23 6.97
CA TYR A 54 -19.36 -10.19 7.23
C TYR A 54 -20.14 -9.31 6.25
N ALA A 55 -19.53 -8.21 5.81
CA ALA A 55 -20.13 -7.38 4.77
C ALA A 55 -20.25 -8.11 3.43
N LEU A 56 -19.26 -8.95 3.07
CA LEU A 56 -19.34 -9.80 1.87
C LEU A 56 -20.40 -10.89 2.02
N CYS A 57 -20.52 -11.50 3.21
CA CYS A 57 -21.59 -12.46 3.52
C CYS A 57 -22.98 -11.83 3.32
N ALA A 58 -23.18 -10.58 3.76
CA ALA A 58 -24.42 -9.86 3.52
C ALA A 58 -24.70 -9.67 2.02
N VAL A 59 -23.67 -9.29 1.24
CA VAL A 59 -23.80 -9.16 -0.23
C VAL A 59 -24.17 -10.49 -0.89
N MET A 60 -23.68 -11.62 -0.37
CA MET A 60 -24.08 -12.96 -0.82
C MET A 60 -25.50 -13.37 -0.42
N GLY A 61 -26.19 -12.56 0.40
CA GLY A 61 -27.56 -12.83 0.86
C GLY A 61 -27.65 -13.75 2.07
N LEU A 62 -26.53 -14.00 2.77
CA LEU A 62 -26.56 -14.84 3.99
C LEU A 62 -27.25 -14.11 5.15
N PRO A 63 -27.97 -14.83 6.01
CA PRO A 63 -28.64 -14.24 7.18
C PRO A 63 -27.66 -13.66 8.19
N ALA A 64 -27.92 -12.45 8.69
CA ALA A 64 -27.06 -11.78 9.67
C ALA A 64 -26.85 -12.61 10.95
N SER A 65 -27.90 -13.26 11.45
CA SER A 65 -27.82 -14.14 12.60
C SER A 65 -26.84 -15.30 12.46
N TYR A 66 -26.56 -15.71 11.22
CA TYR A 66 -25.62 -16.78 10.94
C TYR A 66 -24.18 -16.28 10.84
N TYR A 67 -23.90 -15.25 10.04
CA TYR A 67 -22.52 -14.81 9.80
C TYR A 67 -21.94 -13.92 10.91
N THR A 68 -22.75 -13.32 11.79
CA THR A 68 -22.23 -12.51 12.90
C THR A 68 -21.84 -13.33 14.13
N ALA A 69 -22.23 -14.59 14.22
CA ALA A 69 -21.87 -15.47 15.32
C ALA A 69 -20.39 -15.87 15.20
N PRO A 70 -19.53 -15.57 16.20
CA PRO A 70 -18.07 -15.80 16.11
C PRO A 70 -17.70 -17.25 15.79
N GLN A 71 -18.45 -18.21 16.31
CA GLN A 71 -18.24 -19.65 16.09
C GLN A 71 -18.49 -20.08 14.63
N ASN A 72 -19.23 -19.28 13.85
CA ASN A 72 -19.58 -19.62 12.47
C ASN A 72 -18.55 -19.15 11.46
N LEU A 73 -17.54 -18.37 11.85
CA LEU A 73 -16.57 -17.78 10.91
C LEU A 73 -15.84 -18.85 10.09
N LEU A 74 -15.25 -19.86 10.75
CA LEU A 74 -14.57 -20.96 10.07
C LEU A 74 -15.53 -21.87 9.29
N PRO A 75 -16.70 -22.29 9.83
CA PRO A 75 -17.69 -23.02 9.04
C PRO A 75 -18.15 -22.26 7.78
N LEU A 76 -18.37 -20.94 7.88
CA LEU A 76 -18.72 -20.10 6.74
C LEU A 76 -17.63 -20.09 5.67
N ALA A 77 -16.37 -19.84 6.08
CA ALA A 77 -15.26 -19.85 5.15
C ALA A 77 -15.16 -21.19 4.44
N ARG A 78 -15.27 -22.31 5.15
CA ARG A 78 -15.22 -23.66 4.56
C ARG A 78 -16.39 -23.98 3.63
N ALA A 79 -17.59 -23.48 3.91
CA ALA A 79 -18.78 -23.75 3.13
C ALA A 79 -18.92 -22.89 1.87
N PHE A 80 -18.51 -21.63 1.95
CA PHE A 80 -18.80 -20.62 0.92
C PHE A 80 -17.57 -20.02 0.24
N MET A 81 -16.35 -20.28 0.75
CA MET A 81 -15.14 -19.73 0.18
C MET A 81 -14.34 -20.81 -0.57
N LEU A 82 -14.05 -20.55 -1.84
CA LEU A 82 -13.13 -21.35 -2.63
C LEU A 82 -11.81 -20.59 -2.77
N LYS A 83 -10.77 -21.07 -2.07
CA LYS A 83 -9.41 -20.55 -2.19
C LYS A 83 -8.52 -21.55 -2.91
N ARG A 84 -7.72 -21.07 -3.85
CA ARG A 84 -6.67 -21.82 -4.50
C ARG A 84 -5.37 -21.02 -4.39
N THR A 85 -4.33 -21.64 -3.86
CA THR A 85 -2.97 -21.07 -3.93
C THR A 85 -2.30 -21.53 -5.22
N LYS A 86 -1.27 -20.81 -5.65
CA LYS A 86 -0.51 -21.15 -6.85
C LYS A 86 0.07 -22.58 -6.74
N GLU A 87 0.56 -22.92 -5.57
CA GLU A 87 1.12 -24.23 -5.24
C GLU A 87 0.03 -25.33 -5.27
N SER A 88 -1.15 -25.06 -4.72
CA SER A 88 -2.25 -26.06 -4.66
C SER A 88 -2.79 -26.45 -6.04
N VAL A 89 -2.58 -25.60 -7.06
CA VAL A 89 -2.96 -25.88 -8.46
C VAL A 89 -1.76 -26.32 -9.31
N GLY A 90 -0.60 -26.56 -8.69
CA GLY A 90 0.60 -27.01 -9.39
C GLY A 90 1.25 -25.95 -10.28
N LEU A 91 0.92 -24.68 -10.11
CA LEU A 91 1.51 -23.57 -10.86
C LEU A 91 2.93 -23.32 -10.37
N LYS A 92 3.90 -23.63 -11.22
CA LYS A 92 5.32 -23.33 -10.97
C LYS A 92 5.62 -21.92 -11.47
N LEU A 93 5.96 -21.04 -10.55
CA LEU A 93 6.46 -19.69 -10.85
C LEU A 93 7.95 -19.63 -10.50
N PRO A 94 8.70 -18.70 -11.11
CA PRO A 94 10.05 -18.36 -10.66
C PRO A 94 10.09 -17.99 -9.18
N GLU A 95 11.26 -18.04 -8.58
CA GLU A 95 11.43 -17.68 -7.16
C GLU A 95 10.99 -16.24 -6.89
N LEU A 96 10.38 -16.02 -5.72
CA LEU A 96 10.03 -14.71 -5.19
C LEU A 96 10.90 -14.42 -3.97
N LYS A 97 11.79 -13.45 -4.10
CA LYS A 97 12.65 -12.97 -2.99
C LYS A 97 12.13 -11.67 -2.43
N ILE A 98 12.19 -11.53 -1.10
CA ILE A 98 11.80 -10.31 -0.41
C ILE A 98 12.99 -9.84 0.42
N GLU A 99 13.49 -8.65 0.12
CA GLU A 99 14.59 -8.00 0.81
C GLU A 99 14.08 -6.77 1.56
N LYS A 100 14.38 -6.71 2.86
CA LYS A 100 14.12 -5.54 3.69
C LYS A 100 15.38 -4.68 3.70
N ILE A 101 15.24 -3.44 3.29
CA ILE A 101 16.34 -2.46 3.23
C ILE A 101 16.12 -1.44 4.35
N GLU A 102 16.99 -1.45 5.32
CA GLU A 102 17.04 -0.42 6.35
C GLU A 102 17.76 0.81 5.79
N VAL A 103 17.16 1.98 6.00
CA VAL A 103 17.66 3.26 5.51
C VAL A 103 18.05 4.12 6.69
N GLU A 104 19.34 4.43 6.78
CA GLU A 104 19.88 5.35 7.77
C GLU A 104 19.58 6.82 7.39
N TRP A 105 19.52 7.68 8.39
CA TRP A 105 19.41 9.12 8.20
C TRP A 105 20.75 9.70 7.78
N ASP A 106 20.78 10.49 6.71
CA ASP A 106 22.01 11.06 6.16
C ASP A 106 22.55 12.22 6.98
N ASN A 107 21.64 12.99 7.57
CA ASN A 107 21.99 14.11 8.43
C ASN A 107 21.11 14.16 9.68
N GLN A 108 21.60 14.84 10.70
CA GLN A 108 20.94 14.95 11.99
C GLN A 108 19.72 15.87 11.94
N GLU A 109 19.73 16.85 11.06
CA GLU A 109 18.66 17.83 10.89
C GLU A 109 17.41 17.18 10.29
N GLU A 110 17.59 16.35 9.26
CA GLU A 110 16.51 15.52 8.68
C GLU A 110 15.90 14.59 9.72
N LYS A 111 16.76 13.90 10.49
CA LYS A 111 16.34 13.01 11.57
C LYS A 111 15.55 13.76 12.64
N SER A 112 16.04 14.93 13.07
CA SER A 112 15.41 15.73 14.12
C SER A 112 14.01 16.21 13.74
N ILE A 113 13.81 16.72 12.51
CA ILE A 113 12.48 17.12 12.02
C ILE A 113 11.52 15.93 11.98
N ALA A 114 11.99 14.79 11.48
CA ALA A 114 11.17 13.59 11.46
C ALA A 114 10.80 13.15 12.88
N GLU A 115 11.75 13.18 13.83
CA GLU A 115 11.53 12.81 15.23
C GLU A 115 10.51 13.72 15.89
N ASP A 116 10.60 15.04 15.71
CA ASP A 116 9.65 16.01 16.25
C ASP A 116 8.21 15.72 15.77
N ILE A 117 8.04 15.44 14.47
CA ILE A 117 6.73 15.07 13.91
C ILE A 117 6.22 13.77 14.52
N HIS A 118 7.09 12.75 14.66
CA HIS A 118 6.71 11.45 15.18
C HIS A 118 6.46 11.44 16.69
N SER A 119 7.13 12.31 17.45
CA SER A 119 6.92 12.47 18.89
C SER A 119 5.48 12.87 19.25
N MET A 120 4.81 13.57 18.32
CA MET A 120 3.40 13.92 18.44
C MET A 120 2.46 12.71 18.23
N LEU A 121 2.99 11.60 17.70
CA LEU A 121 2.25 10.37 17.44
C LEU A 121 2.59 9.34 18.54
N GLN A 122 1.64 9.05 19.41
CA GLN A 122 1.82 8.01 20.42
C GLN A 122 1.57 6.64 19.81
N PHE A 123 2.60 6.04 19.21
CA PHE A 123 2.52 4.69 18.66
C PHE A 123 2.54 3.66 19.79
N SER A 124 1.38 3.08 20.10
CA SER A 124 1.30 1.96 21.03
C SER A 124 1.74 0.65 20.33
N ARG A 125 2.24 -0.32 21.12
CA ARG A 125 2.56 -1.66 20.58
C ARG A 125 1.30 -2.28 19.99
N VAL A 126 1.40 -2.70 18.72
CA VAL A 126 0.29 -3.31 17.97
C VAL A 126 0.34 -4.83 18.15
N ASN A 127 -0.81 -5.44 18.47
CA ASN A 127 -1.01 -6.88 18.47
C ASN A 127 -2.41 -7.22 17.93
N LYS A 128 -2.72 -8.51 17.75
CA LYS A 128 -4.00 -8.98 17.21
C LYS A 128 -5.22 -8.52 18.01
N ILE A 129 -5.08 -8.27 19.31
CA ILE A 129 -6.17 -7.87 20.21
C ILE A 129 -6.44 -6.37 20.11
N ASN A 130 -5.38 -5.55 20.08
CA ASN A 130 -5.51 -4.10 20.19
C ASN A 130 -5.46 -3.35 18.86
N ILE A 131 -5.12 -4.00 17.73
CA ILE A 131 -4.92 -3.35 16.44
C ILE A 131 -6.10 -2.44 16.03
N HIS A 132 -7.33 -2.86 16.34
CA HIS A 132 -8.51 -2.07 15.99
C HIS A 132 -8.65 -0.83 16.86
N ASN A 133 -8.40 -0.96 18.16
CA ASN A 133 -8.45 0.16 19.11
C ASN A 133 -7.31 1.12 18.84
N THR A 134 -6.12 0.62 18.52
CA THR A 134 -4.95 1.42 18.18
C THR A 134 -5.18 2.22 16.89
N ILE A 135 -5.72 1.60 15.84
CA ILE A 135 -6.07 2.29 14.60
C ILE A 135 -7.23 3.28 14.82
N ALA A 136 -8.22 2.94 15.66
CA ALA A 136 -9.33 3.82 15.98
C ALA A 136 -8.92 5.00 16.87
N ALA A 137 -7.95 4.79 17.76
CA ALA A 137 -7.38 5.84 18.61
C ALA A 137 -6.58 6.88 17.80
N LEU A 138 -6.06 6.49 16.63
CA LEU A 138 -5.51 7.40 15.64
C LEU A 138 -6.64 8.18 14.93
N GLY A 139 -7.55 8.81 15.63
CA GLY A 139 -8.76 9.45 15.12
C GLY A 139 -8.57 10.35 13.89
N ILE A 140 -9.66 10.85 13.32
CA ILE A 140 -9.64 11.70 12.10
C ILE A 140 -8.71 12.92 12.26
N SER A 141 -8.59 13.46 13.45
CA SER A 141 -7.68 14.59 13.78
C SER A 141 -6.18 14.23 13.67
N THR A 142 -5.83 12.95 13.74
CA THR A 142 -4.43 12.46 13.65
C THR A 142 -4.01 12.14 12.21
N LEU A 143 -4.97 12.00 11.29
CA LEU A 143 -4.68 11.65 9.89
C LEU A 143 -3.71 12.61 9.20
N PRO A 144 -3.85 13.95 9.32
CA PRO A 144 -2.87 14.88 8.76
C PRO A 144 -1.47 14.65 9.31
N LEU A 145 -1.34 14.37 10.61
CA LEU A 145 -0.05 14.13 11.24
C LEU A 145 0.60 12.83 10.74
N LEU A 146 -0.18 11.76 10.54
CA LEU A 146 0.30 10.52 9.91
C LEU A 146 0.81 10.75 8.48
N VAL A 147 0.13 11.62 7.72
CA VAL A 147 0.59 11.99 6.37
C VAL A 147 1.94 12.71 6.45
N ARG A 148 2.10 13.65 7.40
CA ARG A 148 3.36 14.38 7.61
C ARG A 148 4.49 13.46 8.05
N ALA A 149 4.23 12.56 8.98
CA ALA A 149 5.19 11.57 9.43
C ALA A 149 5.68 10.68 8.27
N ARG A 150 4.78 10.27 7.37
CA ARG A 150 5.20 9.54 6.17
C ARG A 150 6.01 10.41 5.22
N GLN A 151 5.57 11.64 4.99
CA GLN A 151 6.28 12.57 4.11
C GLN A 151 7.70 12.85 4.61
N SER A 152 7.89 13.05 5.93
CA SER A 152 9.22 13.24 6.53
C SER A 152 10.11 12.01 6.41
N CYS A 153 9.57 10.80 6.45
CA CYS A 153 10.33 9.57 6.21
C CYS A 153 10.70 9.35 4.74
N VAL A 154 9.86 9.82 3.81
CA VAL A 154 10.05 9.56 2.38
C VAL A 154 10.91 10.63 1.72
N TYR A 155 10.47 11.89 1.84
CA TYR A 155 11.05 13.04 1.18
C TYR A 155 10.61 14.33 1.90
N PRO A 156 11.39 14.83 2.88
CA PRO A 156 11.06 16.02 3.65
C PRO A 156 10.63 17.25 2.85
N PRO A 157 11.15 17.54 1.64
CA PRO A 157 10.66 18.66 0.83
C PRO A 157 9.15 18.64 0.56
N LEU A 158 8.47 17.48 0.68
CA LEU A 158 7.01 17.40 0.55
C LEU A 158 6.25 18.19 1.62
N ILE A 159 6.89 18.49 2.75
CA ILE A 159 6.30 19.27 3.86
C ILE A 159 6.81 20.71 3.93
N ALA A 160 7.81 21.08 3.11
CA ALA A 160 8.47 22.40 3.16
C ALA A 160 7.49 23.58 3.04
N ASN A 161 6.57 23.54 2.09
CA ASN A 161 5.59 24.62 1.88
C ASN A 161 4.72 24.88 3.12
N GLN A 162 4.41 23.87 3.91
CA GLN A 162 3.59 24.05 5.12
C GLN A 162 4.40 24.58 6.28
N PHE A 163 5.66 24.15 6.41
CA PHE A 163 6.57 24.74 7.38
C PHE A 163 6.76 26.22 7.08
N GLN A 164 6.96 26.59 5.82
CA GLN A 164 7.08 27.98 5.41
C GLN A 164 5.83 28.79 5.75
N GLN A 165 4.62 28.27 5.50
CA GLN A 165 3.37 28.94 5.90
C GLN A 165 3.26 29.15 7.41
N LEU A 166 3.76 28.20 8.23
CA LEU A 166 3.75 28.33 9.69
C LEU A 166 4.77 29.37 10.17
N VAL A 167 5.92 29.49 9.51
CA VAL A 167 6.92 30.54 9.76
C VAL A 167 6.36 31.91 9.37
N GLU A 168 5.77 32.04 8.19
CA GLU A 168 5.15 33.28 7.71
C GLU A 168 3.98 33.74 8.61
N ALA A 169 3.26 32.79 9.20
CA ALA A 169 2.20 33.07 10.16
C ALA A 169 2.73 33.43 11.60
N GLY A 170 4.04 33.37 11.82
CA GLY A 170 4.66 33.61 13.12
C GLY A 170 4.37 32.53 14.17
N ILE A 171 3.99 31.31 13.72
CA ILE A 171 3.70 30.16 14.58
C ILE A 171 4.98 29.38 14.89
N LEU A 172 5.90 29.36 13.95
CA LEU A 172 7.23 28.73 14.07
C LEU A 172 8.32 29.76 13.80
N ASP A 173 9.41 29.68 14.55
CA ASP A 173 10.63 30.42 14.24
C ASP A 173 11.34 29.75 13.04
N GLY A 174 11.73 30.56 12.06
CA GLY A 174 12.55 30.09 10.93
C GLY A 174 13.99 29.86 11.43
N ASP A 175 14.37 28.60 11.62
CA ASP A 175 15.73 28.20 11.98
C ASP A 175 16.41 27.58 10.74
N ASP A 176 17.68 27.88 10.51
CA ASP A 176 18.48 27.30 9.42
C ASP A 176 18.52 25.77 9.48
N ARG A 177 18.50 25.19 10.68
CA ARG A 177 18.44 23.72 10.88
C ARG A 177 17.14 23.10 10.34
N ILE A 178 16.01 23.80 10.47
CA ILE A 178 14.75 23.35 9.88
C ILE A 178 14.86 23.37 8.36
N HIS A 179 15.46 24.41 7.80
CA HIS A 179 15.67 24.50 6.36
C HIS A 179 16.56 23.36 5.83
N GLU A 180 17.69 23.11 6.49
CA GLU A 180 18.60 22.01 6.14
C GLU A 180 17.92 20.63 6.24
N GLY A 181 17.17 20.38 7.30
CA GLY A 181 16.44 19.12 7.47
C GLY A 181 15.32 18.92 6.45
N LEU A 182 14.67 20.00 6.01
CA LEU A 182 13.66 19.97 4.95
C LEU A 182 14.25 19.71 3.55
N LEU A 183 15.58 19.79 3.37
CA LEU A 183 16.27 19.39 2.16
C LEU A 183 16.75 17.94 2.17
N GLY A 184 16.44 17.18 3.23
CA GLY A 184 16.84 15.79 3.38
C GLY A 184 16.31 14.88 2.27
N GLU A 185 17.12 13.90 1.88
CA GLU A 185 16.82 12.96 0.80
C GLU A 185 17.23 11.51 1.11
N SER A 186 17.48 11.16 2.37
CA SER A 186 18.06 9.88 2.78
C SER A 186 17.44 8.68 2.07
N LYS A 187 16.11 8.59 2.10
CA LYS A 187 15.39 7.47 1.49
C LYS A 187 15.42 7.51 -0.04
N ILE A 188 15.17 8.68 -0.64
CA ILE A 188 15.19 8.85 -2.10
C ILE A 188 16.56 8.50 -2.67
N ARG A 189 17.62 8.95 -2.00
CA ARG A 189 19.00 8.62 -2.37
C ARG A 189 19.24 7.12 -2.31
N LYS A 190 18.87 6.45 -1.21
CA LYS A 190 19.06 5.00 -1.06
C LYS A 190 18.31 4.19 -2.11
N VAL A 191 17.07 4.57 -2.42
CA VAL A 191 16.27 3.94 -3.48
C VAL A 191 16.96 4.11 -4.84
N SER A 192 17.36 5.33 -5.19
CA SER A 192 18.02 5.63 -6.46
C SER A 192 19.37 4.92 -6.58
N GLU A 193 20.17 4.86 -5.53
CA GLU A 193 21.43 4.10 -5.48
C GLU A 193 21.20 2.60 -5.73
N MET A 194 20.15 2.01 -5.12
CA MET A 194 19.83 0.60 -5.33
C MET A 194 19.38 0.33 -6.77
N ILE A 195 18.55 1.20 -7.34
CA ILE A 195 18.14 1.12 -8.75
C ILE A 195 19.36 1.20 -9.66
N CYS A 196 20.28 2.15 -9.39
CA CYS A 196 21.52 2.32 -10.13
C CYS A 196 22.43 1.09 -10.03
N LYS A 197 22.64 0.56 -8.81
CA LYS A 197 23.42 -0.66 -8.59
C LYS A 197 22.91 -1.83 -9.44
N ASN A 198 21.59 -1.92 -9.59
CA ASN A 198 20.91 -2.98 -10.33
C ASN A 198 20.66 -2.62 -11.82
N ALA A 199 21.12 -1.46 -12.32
CA ALA A 199 20.77 -0.94 -13.64
C ALA A 199 21.10 -1.91 -14.79
N ARG A 200 22.19 -2.69 -14.66
CA ARG A 200 22.71 -3.56 -15.73
C ARG A 200 22.44 -5.05 -15.51
N ASN A 201 21.57 -5.42 -14.59
CA ASN A 201 21.28 -6.83 -14.28
C ASN A 201 20.24 -7.49 -15.22
N GLY A 202 19.73 -6.76 -16.21
CA GLY A 202 18.74 -7.27 -17.18
C GLY A 202 17.32 -7.39 -16.65
N HIS A 203 17.05 -6.87 -15.45
CA HIS A 203 15.71 -6.86 -14.84
C HIS A 203 15.07 -5.46 -14.96
N LYS A 204 13.86 -5.37 -15.49
CA LYS A 204 13.07 -4.15 -15.48
C LYS A 204 12.52 -3.89 -14.07
N LYS A 205 12.45 -2.63 -13.70
CA LYS A 205 12.19 -2.17 -12.36
C LYS A 205 10.83 -1.50 -12.25
N LEU A 206 10.07 -1.86 -11.21
CA LEU A 206 8.79 -1.28 -10.88
C LEU A 206 8.90 -0.63 -9.51
N VAL A 207 8.70 0.69 -9.45
CA VAL A 207 8.83 1.47 -8.22
C VAL A 207 7.46 1.95 -7.76
N PHE A 208 7.06 1.60 -6.54
CA PHE A 208 5.80 2.05 -5.95
C PHE A 208 6.02 3.21 -5.00
N CYS A 209 5.36 4.32 -5.28
CA CYS A 209 5.41 5.58 -4.56
C CYS A 209 4.04 5.98 -4.01
N HIS A 210 4.02 6.82 -2.98
CA HIS A 210 2.80 7.37 -2.41
C HIS A 210 2.47 8.76 -2.94
N TYR A 211 3.48 9.60 -3.19
CA TYR A 211 3.32 11.01 -3.48
C TYR A 211 3.87 11.38 -4.86
N ARG A 212 3.26 12.39 -5.50
CA ARG A 212 3.71 12.87 -6.82
C ARG A 212 5.14 13.43 -6.78
N GLY A 213 5.46 14.25 -5.78
CA GLY A 213 6.82 14.79 -5.65
C GLY A 213 7.87 13.70 -5.39
N GLU A 214 7.51 12.61 -4.73
CA GLU A 214 8.34 11.41 -4.61
C GLU A 214 8.58 10.75 -5.98
N ILE A 215 7.54 10.64 -6.80
CA ILE A 215 7.63 10.12 -8.17
C ILE A 215 8.56 10.99 -9.01
N ASP A 216 8.36 12.32 -8.93
CA ASP A 216 9.07 13.28 -9.76
C ASP A 216 10.58 13.28 -9.46
N ILE A 217 10.97 13.30 -8.18
CA ILE A 217 12.39 13.30 -7.78
C ILE A 217 13.09 11.96 -8.08
N ILE A 218 12.41 10.81 -7.89
CA ILE A 218 13.01 9.52 -8.26
C ILE A 218 13.15 9.42 -9.79
N ALA A 219 12.16 9.89 -10.56
CA ALA A 219 12.22 9.90 -12.01
C ALA A 219 13.38 10.77 -12.52
N GLU A 220 13.58 11.95 -11.95
CA GLU A 220 14.70 12.84 -12.24
C GLU A 220 16.04 12.15 -12.00
N LYS A 221 16.29 11.67 -10.78
CA LYS A 221 17.53 11.02 -10.38
C LYS A 221 17.85 9.77 -11.24
N VAL A 222 16.86 8.95 -11.52
CA VAL A 222 17.05 7.72 -12.31
C VAL A 222 17.27 8.04 -13.79
N THR A 223 16.64 9.09 -14.31
CA THR A 223 16.88 9.58 -15.68
C THR A 223 18.29 10.13 -15.83
N GLU A 224 18.81 10.87 -14.86
CA GLU A 224 20.20 11.36 -14.83
C GLU A 224 21.22 10.23 -14.87
N LEU A 225 20.87 9.04 -14.38
CA LEU A 225 21.68 7.82 -14.47
C LEU A 225 21.61 7.14 -15.84
N GLY A 226 20.92 7.75 -16.83
CA GLY A 226 20.82 7.28 -18.20
C GLY A 226 19.82 6.14 -18.43
N MET A 227 18.89 5.89 -17.49
CA MET A 227 17.84 4.90 -17.64
C MET A 227 16.58 5.51 -18.26
N THR A 228 15.84 4.71 -19.03
CA THR A 228 14.53 5.12 -19.55
C THR A 228 13.47 4.96 -18.46
N VAL A 229 12.83 6.07 -18.09
CA VAL A 229 11.87 6.13 -17.00
C VAL A 229 10.48 6.51 -17.51
N LEU A 230 9.47 5.77 -17.09
CA LEU A 230 8.08 6.13 -17.27
C LEU A 230 7.41 6.29 -15.91
N THR A 231 6.43 7.18 -15.82
CA THR A 231 5.64 7.40 -14.61
C THR A 231 4.19 7.06 -14.86
N PHE A 232 3.50 6.53 -13.82
CA PHE A 232 2.09 6.17 -13.90
C PHE A 232 1.35 6.60 -12.63
N ASP A 233 0.67 7.75 -12.71
CA ASP A 233 -0.11 8.30 -11.62
C ASP A 233 -1.42 8.96 -12.09
N GLY A 234 -2.11 9.67 -11.19
CA GLY A 234 -3.38 10.32 -11.48
C GLY A 234 -3.31 11.49 -12.49
N ARG A 235 -2.11 11.89 -12.96
CA ARG A 235 -1.93 12.93 -13.99
C ARG A 235 -2.12 12.36 -15.40
N ILE A 236 -1.99 11.02 -15.58
CA ILE A 236 -2.12 10.38 -16.89
C ILE A 236 -3.59 10.23 -17.24
N GLN A 237 -3.95 10.76 -18.40
CA GLN A 237 -5.30 10.62 -18.93
C GLN A 237 -5.65 9.17 -19.25
N GLN A 238 -6.92 8.80 -19.13
CA GLN A 238 -7.37 7.42 -19.27
C GLN A 238 -7.03 6.81 -20.65
N ASN A 239 -7.06 7.60 -21.71
CA ASN A 239 -6.71 7.18 -23.07
C ASN A 239 -5.20 6.92 -23.26
N GLN A 240 -4.33 7.52 -22.45
CA GLN A 240 -2.87 7.38 -22.52
C GLN A 240 -2.34 6.24 -21.66
N ARG A 241 -3.15 5.73 -20.71
CA ARG A 241 -2.72 4.70 -19.76
C ARG A 241 -2.24 3.42 -20.43
N HIS A 242 -2.93 3.01 -21.48
CA HIS A 242 -2.58 1.82 -22.25
C HIS A 242 -1.22 1.97 -22.95
N ASP A 243 -0.97 3.13 -23.53
CA ASP A 243 0.27 3.41 -24.26
C ASP A 243 1.47 3.45 -23.32
N VAL A 244 1.34 4.09 -22.15
CA VAL A 244 2.40 4.11 -21.13
C VAL A 244 2.77 2.72 -20.65
N LEU A 245 1.78 1.86 -20.41
CA LEU A 245 2.01 0.50 -19.92
C LEU A 245 2.61 -0.44 -20.97
N ASN A 246 2.40 -0.16 -22.26
CA ASN A 246 2.95 -0.95 -23.36
C ASN A 246 4.27 -0.35 -23.91
N SER A 247 4.65 0.84 -23.47
CA SER A 247 5.92 1.44 -23.85
C SER A 247 7.09 0.74 -23.17
N ASP A 248 8.21 0.65 -23.87
CA ASP A 248 9.42 0.07 -23.32
C ASP A 248 10.10 1.05 -22.37
N CYS A 249 10.51 0.56 -21.20
CA CYS A 249 11.25 1.34 -20.21
C CYS A 249 12.09 0.41 -19.32
N ASP A 250 13.14 0.98 -18.73
CA ASP A 250 13.95 0.31 -17.72
C ASP A 250 13.27 0.35 -16.35
N VAL A 251 12.64 1.50 -16.05
CA VAL A 251 11.99 1.77 -14.78
C VAL A 251 10.60 2.35 -15.00
N LEU A 252 9.58 1.72 -14.40
CA LEU A 252 8.23 2.27 -14.31
C LEU A 252 7.97 2.69 -12.86
N ILE A 253 7.67 3.97 -12.64
CA ILE A 253 7.35 4.50 -11.32
C ILE A 253 5.83 4.69 -11.23
N VAL A 254 5.20 4.07 -10.25
CA VAL A 254 3.74 3.96 -10.13
C VAL A 254 3.26 4.52 -8.81
N GLN A 255 2.24 5.37 -8.83
CA GLN A 255 1.52 5.71 -7.62
C GLN A 255 0.71 4.51 -7.13
N ILE A 256 0.99 4.03 -5.92
CA ILE A 256 0.47 2.76 -5.42
C ILE A 256 -1.06 2.69 -5.43
N GLN A 257 -1.76 3.80 -5.17
CA GLN A 257 -3.22 3.87 -5.20
C GLN A 257 -3.80 3.73 -6.62
N THR A 258 -3.02 4.10 -7.64
CA THR A 258 -3.48 4.12 -9.05
C THR A 258 -3.12 2.84 -9.78
N GLY A 259 -2.04 2.18 -9.38
CA GLY A 259 -1.40 1.11 -10.16
C GLY A 259 -1.63 -0.32 -9.66
N CYS A 260 -2.35 -0.53 -8.54
CA CYS A 260 -2.50 -1.88 -7.99
C CYS A 260 -3.61 -2.71 -8.64
N GLU A 261 -4.56 -2.09 -9.36
CA GLU A 261 -5.74 -2.76 -9.87
C GLU A 261 -5.69 -2.91 -11.40
N GLY A 262 -5.91 -4.13 -11.89
CA GLY A 262 -6.15 -4.42 -13.32
C GLY A 262 -4.93 -4.38 -14.24
N LEU A 263 -3.74 -3.98 -13.77
CA LEU A 263 -2.56 -3.89 -14.62
C LEU A 263 -1.88 -5.24 -14.81
N ASN A 264 -1.30 -5.44 -16.00
CA ASN A 264 -0.40 -6.54 -16.28
C ASN A 264 1.04 -6.01 -16.30
N LEU A 265 1.84 -6.41 -15.31
CA LEU A 265 3.19 -5.89 -15.08
C LEU A 265 4.24 -7.02 -15.06
N GLN A 266 3.99 -8.10 -15.81
CA GLN A 266 4.86 -9.28 -15.86
C GLN A 266 6.26 -8.99 -16.40
N GLN A 267 6.43 -7.94 -17.20
CA GLN A 267 7.73 -7.54 -17.72
C GLN A 267 8.70 -7.04 -16.64
N PHE A 268 8.18 -6.66 -15.48
CA PHE A 268 8.99 -6.20 -14.35
C PHE A 268 9.29 -7.36 -13.41
N SER A 269 10.54 -7.49 -13.00
CA SER A 269 11.02 -8.54 -12.12
C SER A 269 11.76 -8.03 -10.88
N GLU A 270 11.97 -6.72 -10.78
CA GLU A 270 12.36 -6.05 -9.55
C GLU A 270 11.30 -5.06 -9.13
N ILE A 271 10.87 -5.16 -7.88
CA ILE A 271 9.80 -4.34 -7.30
C ILE A 271 10.36 -3.58 -6.12
N TYR A 272 10.20 -2.25 -6.12
CA TYR A 272 10.69 -1.36 -5.09
C TYR A 272 9.52 -0.69 -4.38
N PHE A 273 9.29 -0.99 -3.11
CA PHE A 273 8.36 -0.23 -2.26
C PHE A 273 9.14 0.81 -1.48
N VAL A 274 9.04 2.07 -1.88
CA VAL A 274 9.78 3.19 -1.27
C VAL A 274 9.37 3.37 0.20
N SER A 275 8.12 3.10 0.51
CA SER A 275 7.62 3.07 1.89
C SER A 275 6.57 1.98 2.07
N PRO A 276 6.44 1.42 3.29
CA PRO A 276 5.42 0.42 3.56
C PRO A 276 4.01 1.01 3.44
N HIS A 277 3.15 0.29 2.75
CA HIS A 277 1.74 0.64 2.68
C HIS A 277 1.02 0.18 3.96
N TRP A 278 0.07 0.98 4.45
CA TRP A 278 -0.71 0.66 5.67
C TRP A 278 -1.46 -0.68 5.60
N ASN A 279 -1.91 -1.06 4.40
CA ASN A 279 -2.59 -2.32 4.14
C ASN A 279 -1.65 -3.27 3.38
N PRO A 280 -1.21 -4.40 3.98
CA PRO A 280 -0.32 -5.35 3.32
C PRO A 280 -0.93 -5.96 2.05
N ALA A 281 -2.25 -6.11 1.99
CA ALA A 281 -2.95 -6.66 0.84
C ALA A 281 -2.72 -5.84 -0.44
N VAL A 282 -2.53 -4.53 -0.33
CA VAL A 282 -2.23 -3.66 -1.48
C VAL A 282 -0.85 -3.98 -2.05
N GLU A 283 0.16 -4.17 -1.19
CA GLU A 283 1.49 -4.58 -1.65
C GLU A 283 1.47 -6.00 -2.23
N ASP A 284 0.76 -6.93 -1.58
CA ASP A 284 0.67 -8.31 -2.03
C ASP A 284 -0.05 -8.39 -3.40
N GLN A 285 -1.09 -7.57 -3.63
CA GLN A 285 -1.72 -7.42 -4.94
C GLN A 285 -0.76 -6.83 -5.98
N ALA A 286 0.01 -5.80 -5.60
CA ALA A 286 1.00 -5.19 -6.49
C ALA A 286 2.09 -6.20 -6.90
N VAL A 287 2.61 -6.99 -5.97
CA VAL A 287 3.55 -8.09 -6.26
C VAL A 287 2.91 -9.13 -7.19
N ALA A 288 1.64 -9.48 -6.95
CA ALA A 288 0.93 -10.45 -7.78
C ALA A 288 0.69 -9.97 -9.23
N ARG A 289 0.82 -8.68 -9.54
CA ARG A 289 0.78 -8.17 -10.93
C ARG A 289 2.06 -8.51 -11.71
N CYS A 290 3.18 -8.70 -11.02
CA CYS A 290 4.46 -9.10 -11.61
C CYS A 290 4.70 -10.61 -11.46
N HIS A 291 4.53 -11.16 -10.25
CA HIS A 291 4.75 -12.56 -9.93
C HIS A 291 3.49 -13.39 -10.20
N ARG A 292 3.23 -13.63 -11.47
CA ARG A 292 2.05 -14.36 -11.97
C ARG A 292 2.39 -15.23 -13.16
N MET A 293 1.41 -15.99 -13.65
CA MET A 293 1.53 -16.83 -14.84
C MET A 293 2.07 -16.02 -16.02
N GLY A 294 3.15 -16.49 -16.66
CA GLY A 294 3.87 -15.80 -17.72
C GLY A 294 5.11 -15.03 -17.25
N GLN A 295 5.40 -14.99 -15.94
CA GLN A 295 6.69 -14.51 -15.44
C GLN A 295 7.76 -15.59 -15.64
N GLU A 296 8.87 -15.23 -16.28
CA GLU A 296 9.98 -16.14 -16.59
C GLU A 296 11.22 -15.89 -15.74
N LYS A 297 11.29 -14.73 -15.11
CA LYS A 297 12.44 -14.30 -14.29
C LYS A 297 12.12 -14.42 -12.80
N GLU A 298 13.15 -14.63 -11.99
CA GLU A 298 13.08 -14.46 -10.54
C GLU A 298 12.58 -13.05 -10.24
N VAL A 299 11.66 -12.93 -9.26
CA VAL A 299 11.12 -11.64 -8.85
C VAL A 299 11.71 -11.27 -7.50
N THR A 300 12.37 -10.10 -7.42
CA THR A 300 12.91 -9.56 -6.18
C THR A 300 12.10 -8.33 -5.74
N VAL A 301 11.66 -8.34 -4.49
CA VAL A 301 10.91 -7.25 -3.87
C VAL A 301 11.79 -6.57 -2.83
N TYR A 302 12.11 -5.30 -3.05
CA TYR A 302 12.85 -4.45 -2.10
C TYR A 302 11.87 -3.59 -1.31
N ARG A 303 11.94 -3.64 0.03
CA ARG A 303 11.13 -2.83 0.94
C ARG A 303 12.01 -1.91 1.74
N PHE A 304 11.88 -0.61 1.55
CA PHE A 304 12.70 0.40 2.20
C PHE A 304 11.99 0.93 3.45
N ASN A 305 12.66 0.82 4.58
CA ASN A 305 12.18 1.32 5.87
C ASN A 305 13.22 2.25 6.48
N MET A 306 12.80 3.46 6.88
CA MET A 306 13.66 4.31 7.72
C MET A 306 13.88 3.66 9.07
N VAL A 307 15.11 3.69 9.55
CA VAL A 307 15.45 3.23 10.91
C VAL A 307 14.86 4.18 11.96
N GLY A 308 14.68 3.66 13.18
CA GLY A 308 14.17 4.42 14.32
C GLY A 308 15.08 5.58 14.73
N PHE A 309 14.55 6.42 15.63
CA PHE A 309 15.25 7.63 16.07
C PHE A 309 16.27 7.35 17.17
N ASP A 310 16.02 6.37 18.02
CA ASP A 310 16.92 5.95 19.11
C ASP A 310 17.01 4.44 19.24
N GLU A 311 18.08 3.96 19.91
CA GLU A 311 18.30 2.54 20.19
C GLU A 311 17.27 1.96 21.18
N ASN A 312 16.62 2.81 21.98
CA ASN A 312 15.66 2.39 23.01
C ASN A 312 14.24 2.21 22.45
N MET A 313 14.03 2.48 21.17
CA MET A 313 12.74 2.39 20.48
C MET A 313 11.60 3.18 21.17
N ALA A 314 11.91 4.24 21.87
CA ALA A 314 10.91 5.08 22.54
C ALA A 314 10.03 5.78 21.51
N THR A 315 10.64 6.27 20.43
CA THR A 315 9.94 6.87 19.29
C THR A 315 10.26 6.05 18.02
N ARG A 316 9.22 5.52 17.38
CA ARG A 316 9.34 4.73 16.14
C ARG A 316 9.04 5.58 14.93
N THR A 317 9.69 5.27 13.81
CA THR A 317 9.29 5.82 12.53
C THR A 317 7.93 5.24 12.10
N LEU A 318 7.21 5.97 11.25
CA LEU A 318 5.95 5.49 10.69
C LEU A 318 6.17 4.23 9.82
N ASP A 319 7.34 4.08 9.22
CA ASP A 319 7.69 2.89 8.45
C ASP A 319 7.78 1.64 9.33
N GLU A 320 8.49 1.73 10.46
CA GLU A 320 8.56 0.64 11.44
C GLU A 320 7.18 0.30 12.00
N TYR A 321 6.40 1.33 12.34
CA TYR A 321 5.05 1.14 12.84
C TYR A 321 4.13 0.49 11.79
N SER A 322 4.18 0.97 10.53
CA SER A 322 3.40 0.39 9.44
C SER A 322 3.77 -1.05 9.15
N THR A 323 5.06 -1.38 9.21
CA THR A 323 5.56 -2.75 9.06
C THR A 323 5.03 -3.67 10.16
N ALA A 324 5.08 -3.22 11.43
CA ALA A 324 4.51 -3.97 12.54
C ALA A 324 2.99 -4.18 12.40
N VAL A 325 2.26 -3.15 11.96
CA VAL A 325 0.81 -3.26 11.65
C VAL A 325 0.55 -4.27 10.54
N GLN A 326 1.37 -4.28 9.48
CA GLN A 326 1.25 -5.25 8.39
C GLN A 326 1.43 -6.69 8.88
N GLU A 327 2.44 -6.96 9.72
CA GLU A 327 2.72 -8.29 10.27
C GLU A 327 1.52 -8.80 11.08
N VAL A 328 0.94 -7.95 11.93
CA VAL A 328 -0.26 -8.30 12.72
C VAL A 328 -1.46 -8.58 11.80
N LYS A 329 -1.68 -7.77 10.77
CA LYS A 329 -2.77 -7.97 9.80
C LYS A 329 -2.63 -9.28 9.03
N ARG A 330 -1.42 -9.62 8.55
CA ARG A 330 -1.16 -10.91 7.90
C ARG A 330 -1.49 -12.08 8.81
N GLY A 331 -1.12 -11.97 10.09
CA GLY A 331 -1.47 -12.99 11.08
C GLY A 331 -2.97 -13.14 11.35
N ILE A 332 -3.79 -12.09 11.18
CA ILE A 332 -5.27 -12.19 11.28
C ILE A 332 -5.85 -12.88 10.05
N CYS A 333 -5.35 -12.58 8.87
CA CYS A 333 -5.80 -13.21 7.63
C CYS A 333 -5.54 -14.72 7.63
N SER A 334 -4.37 -15.15 8.13
CA SER A 334 -4.02 -16.58 8.20
C SER A 334 -4.89 -17.41 9.15
N GLU A 335 -5.67 -16.81 10.05
CA GLU A 335 -6.59 -17.53 10.94
C GLU A 335 -7.86 -18.06 10.21
N ILE A 336 -8.14 -17.56 9.01
CA ILE A 336 -9.36 -17.90 8.25
C ILE A 336 -8.99 -18.75 7.03
N GLU A 337 -7.74 -18.73 6.67
CA GLU A 337 -7.19 -19.56 5.60
C GLU A 337 -6.91 -20.99 6.02
#